data_de4c942ad0505485457ccf1903f51ccf
#
_entry.id   de4c942ad0505485457ccf1903f51ccf
#
_cell.length_a   1.000
_cell.length_b   1.000
_cell.length_c   1.000
_cell.angle_alpha   90.00
_cell.angle_beta   90.00
_cell.angle_gamma   90.00
#
_symmetry.space_group_name_H-M   'P 1'
#
loop_
_entity.id
_entity.type
_entity.pdbx_description
1 polymer ?
#
loop_
_entity_poly.entity_id
_entity_poly.type
_entity_poly.pdbx_seq_one_letter_code
_entity_poly.pdbx_strand_id
1 'polypeptide(L)'
;MEISETIYQANGWEKPRRIVMVRQEIDKRPKAAGKQIKQLELFEDEEDFGKYRYSCFVTDLDLPAKIVYDSYRGRADSENRIKELKNDFSIDDFVTNNFWATEACGNFIVMAYNFMSLFRHALINSNKKKFLKTIRYELISTPAYLGKTKDKHILYLARSLKTRQSFLTIWEKLKDFSLPYDTEKS
;
A
#
# COMPACT_ATOMS: atom_id res chain seq x y z
N MET A 1 6.01 9.87 20.24
CA MET A 1 5.23 8.61 20.37
C MET A 1 5.64 7.94 21.66
N GLU A 2 4.67 7.61 22.50
CA GLU A 2 4.86 6.94 23.80
C GLU A 2 4.09 5.62 23.76
N ILE A 3 4.67 4.59 24.36
CA ILE A 3 4.08 3.25 24.40
C ILE A 3 4.09 2.82 25.88
N SER A 4 2.95 2.34 26.35
CA SER A 4 2.76 1.77 27.67
C SER A 4 2.04 0.45 27.57
N GLU A 5 2.20 -0.41 28.56
CA GLU A 5 1.51 -1.69 28.63
C GLU A 5 0.95 -1.95 30.03
N THR A 6 -0.15 -2.66 30.07
CA THR A 6 -0.78 -3.07 31.32
C THR A 6 -1.53 -4.37 31.14
N ILE A 7 -1.86 -5.03 32.24
CA ILE A 7 -2.78 -6.17 32.25
C ILE A 7 -4.13 -5.64 32.77
N TYR A 8 -5.18 -5.87 31.99
CA TYR A 8 -6.52 -5.39 32.29
C TYR A 8 -7.58 -6.46 32.00
N GLN A 9 -8.58 -6.51 32.82
CA GLN A 9 -9.75 -7.37 32.65
C GLN A 9 -10.99 -6.48 32.49
N ALA A 10 -11.55 -6.45 31.29
CA ALA A 10 -12.81 -5.75 31.05
C ALA A 10 -14.00 -6.56 31.59
N ASN A 11 -15.10 -5.87 31.86
CA ASN A 11 -16.34 -6.52 32.24
C ASN A 11 -16.77 -7.49 31.14
N GLY A 12 -17.09 -8.74 31.50
CA GLY A 12 -17.43 -9.81 30.55
C GLY A 12 -16.25 -10.61 30.00
N TRP A 13 -15.02 -10.30 30.35
CA TRP A 13 -13.88 -11.12 29.98
C TRP A 13 -13.64 -12.22 31.00
N GLU A 14 -13.42 -13.45 30.53
CA GLU A 14 -13.13 -14.59 31.38
C GLU A 14 -11.80 -14.48 32.13
N LYS A 15 -10.81 -13.79 31.53
CA LYS A 15 -9.47 -13.62 32.08
C LYS A 15 -8.89 -12.25 31.74
N PRO A 16 -7.95 -11.76 32.58
CA PRO A 16 -7.20 -10.55 32.25
C PRO A 16 -6.37 -10.75 30.98
N ARG A 17 -6.22 -9.68 30.21
CA ARG A 17 -5.43 -9.67 28.96
C ARG A 17 -4.43 -8.55 28.99
N ARG A 18 -3.33 -8.73 28.26
CA ARG A 18 -2.32 -7.70 28.05
C ARG A 18 -2.86 -6.66 27.08
N ILE A 19 -2.70 -5.41 27.46
CA ILE A 19 -3.09 -4.25 26.64
C ILE A 19 -1.85 -3.41 26.39
N VAL A 20 -1.60 -3.11 25.12
CA VAL A 20 -0.57 -2.17 24.68
C VAL A 20 -1.25 -0.88 24.26
N MET A 21 -0.90 0.21 24.91
CA MET A 21 -1.43 1.53 24.65
C MET A 21 -0.36 2.40 23.98
N VAL A 22 -0.76 3.14 22.97
CA VAL A 22 0.13 4.04 22.23
C VAL A 22 -0.47 5.42 22.16
N ARG A 23 0.32 6.43 22.55
CA ARG A 23 0.00 7.85 22.44
C ARG A 23 0.91 8.48 21.39
N GLN A 24 0.31 9.15 20.40
CA GLN A 24 1.03 9.85 19.35
C GLN A 24 0.57 11.30 19.29
N GLU A 25 1.52 12.23 19.30
CA GLU A 25 1.23 13.62 19.01
C GLU A 25 0.89 13.81 17.53
N ILE A 26 -0.15 14.57 17.24
CA ILE A 26 -0.64 14.84 15.88
C ILE A 26 -0.84 16.34 15.67
N ASP A 27 -0.22 16.87 14.62
CA ASP A 27 -0.35 18.29 14.25
C ASP A 27 -1.76 18.63 13.73
N LYS A 28 -2.41 17.70 13.03
CA LYS A 28 -3.76 17.84 12.49
C LYS A 28 -4.51 16.52 12.54
N ARG A 29 -5.71 16.51 13.09
CA ARG A 29 -6.62 15.37 12.92
C ARG A 29 -7.08 15.29 11.47
N PRO A 30 -6.96 14.13 10.79
CA PRO A 30 -7.56 13.96 9.48
C PRO A 30 -9.08 14.14 9.61
N LYS A 31 -9.63 15.10 8.89
CA LYS A 31 -11.10 15.25 8.78
C LYS A 31 -11.62 14.04 8.01
N ALA A 32 -12.60 13.34 8.57
CA ALA A 32 -13.28 12.27 7.85
C ALA A 32 -13.91 12.86 6.58
N ALA A 33 -13.62 12.25 5.43
CA ALA A 33 -14.31 12.56 4.19
C ALA A 33 -15.73 11.97 4.30
N GLY A 34 -16.70 12.79 4.65
CA GLY A 34 -18.10 12.41 4.83
C GLY A 34 -18.89 13.52 5.48
N LYS A 35 -20.22 13.40 5.48
CA LYS A 35 -21.13 14.36 6.14
C LYS A 35 -20.57 14.75 7.51
N GLN A 36 -20.48 16.06 7.76
CA GLN A 36 -20.11 16.60 9.07
C GLN A 36 -21.13 16.10 10.10
N ILE A 37 -20.90 14.96 10.67
CA ILE A 37 -21.52 14.58 11.92
C ILE A 37 -20.80 15.49 12.94
N LYS A 38 -21.49 16.50 13.47
CA LYS A 38 -21.04 17.19 14.66
C LYS A 38 -20.88 16.11 15.73
N GLN A 39 -19.64 15.68 15.94
CA GLN A 39 -19.32 14.86 17.09
C GLN A 39 -19.56 15.79 18.28
N LEU A 40 -20.58 15.50 19.04
CA LEU A 40 -20.81 16.18 20.31
C LEU A 40 -19.55 15.95 21.15
N GLU A 41 -18.91 17.04 21.52
CA GLU A 41 -17.80 16.98 22.46
C GLU A 41 -18.38 16.56 23.79
N LEU A 42 -18.12 15.31 24.16
CA LEU A 42 -18.64 14.70 25.40
C LEU A 42 -17.93 15.29 26.64
N PHE A 43 -16.78 15.93 26.45
CA PHE A 43 -15.94 16.51 27.49
C PHE A 43 -15.39 17.85 26.99
N GLU A 44 -15.89 18.95 27.58
CA GLU A 44 -15.54 20.32 27.16
C GLU A 44 -14.15 20.80 27.63
N ASP A 45 -13.48 20.10 28.57
CA ASP A 45 -12.35 20.65 29.31
C ASP A 45 -11.00 19.94 29.18
N GLU A 46 -10.81 19.01 28.25
CA GLU A 46 -9.50 18.36 28.11
C GLU A 46 -8.77 18.78 26.84
N GLU A 47 -7.99 19.89 26.96
CA GLU A 47 -7.11 20.39 25.89
C GLU A 47 -6.15 19.35 25.31
N ASP A 48 -5.84 18.28 26.06
CA ASP A 48 -4.91 17.23 25.67
C ASP A 48 -5.48 16.23 24.67
N PHE A 49 -6.79 15.97 24.65
CA PHE A 49 -7.39 15.05 23.68
C PHE A 49 -7.32 15.56 22.22
N GLY A 50 -7.17 16.87 22.03
CA GLY A 50 -7.00 17.49 20.71
C GLY A 50 -5.63 17.27 20.08
N LYS A 51 -4.59 17.16 20.88
CA LYS A 51 -3.18 17.08 20.46
C LYS A 51 -2.69 15.66 20.23
N TYR A 52 -3.35 14.66 20.82
CA TYR A 52 -2.87 13.29 20.81
C TYR A 52 -3.85 12.34 20.14
N ARG A 53 -3.29 11.33 19.49
CA ARG A 53 -4.00 10.14 19.02
C ARG A 53 -3.67 8.99 19.95
N TYR A 54 -4.70 8.36 20.49
CA TYR A 54 -4.59 7.17 21.32
C TYR A 54 -4.95 5.94 20.53
N SER A 55 -4.24 4.85 20.73
CA SER A 55 -4.53 3.54 20.17
C SER A 55 -4.31 2.48 21.24
N CYS A 56 -5.19 1.51 21.31
CA CYS A 56 -5.17 0.45 22.29
C CYS A 56 -5.25 -0.91 21.59
N PHE A 57 -4.35 -1.82 21.92
CA PHE A 57 -4.24 -3.14 21.32
C PHE A 57 -4.28 -4.20 22.41
N VAL A 58 -5.23 -5.12 22.29
CA VAL A 58 -5.32 -6.30 23.15
C VAL A 58 -4.54 -7.43 22.50
N THR A 59 -3.63 -8.06 23.20
CA THR A 59 -2.76 -9.10 22.64
C THR A 59 -2.48 -10.19 23.68
N ASP A 60 -2.25 -11.39 23.19
CA ASP A 60 -1.73 -12.54 23.93
C ASP A 60 -0.24 -12.82 23.57
N LEU A 61 0.31 -12.04 22.65
CA LEU A 61 1.70 -12.19 22.22
C LEU A 61 2.68 -11.76 23.32
N ASP A 62 3.66 -12.61 23.60
CA ASP A 62 4.79 -12.31 24.49
C ASP A 62 5.94 -11.64 23.71
N LEU A 63 5.65 -10.48 23.14
CA LEU A 63 6.60 -9.66 22.38
C LEU A 63 6.68 -8.25 22.99
N PRO A 64 7.82 -7.55 22.84
CA PRO A 64 7.91 -6.14 23.24
C PRO A 64 6.76 -5.31 22.69
N ALA A 65 6.22 -4.39 23.49
CA ALA A 65 5.05 -3.58 23.14
C ALA A 65 5.20 -2.83 21.81
N LYS A 66 6.41 -2.38 21.48
CA LYS A 66 6.72 -1.75 20.21
C LYS A 66 6.54 -2.70 19.02
N ILE A 67 6.98 -3.95 19.15
CA ILE A 67 6.84 -4.96 18.08
C ILE A 67 5.37 -5.30 17.87
N VAL A 68 4.58 -5.41 18.94
CA VAL A 68 3.12 -5.60 18.83
C VAL A 68 2.48 -4.46 18.05
N TYR A 69 2.84 -3.21 18.36
CA TYR A 69 2.35 -2.03 17.65
C TYR A 69 2.74 -2.03 16.17
N ASP A 70 4.02 -2.31 15.86
CA ASP A 70 4.52 -2.32 14.48
C ASP A 70 3.88 -3.45 13.66
N SER A 71 3.70 -4.63 14.24
CA SER A 71 2.99 -5.75 13.61
C SER A 71 1.53 -5.41 13.29
N TYR A 72 0.83 -4.76 14.20
CA TYR A 72 -0.54 -4.33 13.96
C TYR A 72 -0.64 -3.25 12.87
N ARG A 73 0.33 -2.36 12.79
CA ARG A 73 0.41 -1.38 11.68
C ARG A 73 0.63 -2.05 10.33
N GLY A 74 1.35 -3.17 10.29
CA GLY A 74 1.52 -3.98 9.08
C GLY A 74 0.19 -4.47 8.49
N ARG A 75 -0.84 -4.67 9.33
CA ARG A 75 -2.20 -5.02 8.88
C ARG A 75 -2.79 -3.99 7.92
N ALA A 76 -2.57 -2.70 8.17
CA ALA A 76 -3.05 -1.64 7.28
C ALA A 76 -2.44 -1.74 5.86
N ASP A 77 -1.20 -2.23 5.73
CA ASP A 77 -0.59 -2.49 4.41
C ASP A 77 -1.27 -3.68 3.72
N SER A 78 -1.61 -4.73 4.44
CA SER A 78 -2.36 -5.87 3.90
C SER A 78 -3.75 -5.48 3.41
N GLU A 79 -4.47 -4.67 4.17
CA GLU A 79 -5.78 -4.13 3.75
C GLU A 79 -5.66 -3.26 2.49
N ASN A 80 -4.61 -2.44 2.38
CA ASN A 80 -4.33 -1.65 1.19
C ASN A 80 -3.98 -2.51 -0.03
N ARG A 81 -3.29 -3.66 0.16
CA ARG A 81 -2.99 -4.61 -0.91
C ARG A 81 -4.25 -5.31 -1.41
N ILE A 82 -5.12 -5.75 -0.50
CA ILE A 82 -6.42 -6.33 -0.87
C ILE A 82 -7.26 -5.31 -1.63
N LYS A 83 -7.28 -4.06 -1.18
CA LYS A 83 -7.99 -2.97 -1.85
C LYS A 83 -7.43 -2.70 -3.26
N GLU A 84 -6.11 -2.75 -3.44
CA GLU A 84 -5.47 -2.61 -4.74
C GLU A 84 -5.83 -3.78 -5.67
N LEU A 85 -5.83 -5.03 -5.17
CA LEU A 85 -6.26 -6.21 -5.92
C LEU A 85 -7.71 -6.10 -6.39
N LYS A 86 -8.61 -5.59 -5.54
CA LYS A 86 -10.01 -5.37 -5.91
C LYS A 86 -10.19 -4.24 -6.93
N ASN A 87 -9.62 -3.07 -6.66
CA ASN A 87 -9.88 -1.87 -7.46
C ASN A 87 -9.09 -1.81 -8.77
N ASP A 88 -7.86 -2.34 -8.79
CA ASP A 88 -6.94 -2.20 -9.93
C ASP A 88 -6.84 -3.49 -10.77
N PHE A 89 -7.21 -4.65 -10.19
CA PHE A 89 -7.13 -5.97 -10.83
C PHE A 89 -8.48 -6.69 -10.90
N SER A 90 -9.55 -6.12 -10.33
CA SER A 90 -10.90 -6.70 -10.34
C SER A 90 -10.96 -8.16 -9.88
N ILE A 91 -10.25 -8.50 -8.80
CA ILE A 91 -10.16 -9.89 -8.33
C ILE A 91 -11.51 -10.44 -7.83
N ASP A 92 -12.47 -9.57 -7.55
CA ASP A 92 -13.82 -9.92 -7.08
C ASP A 92 -14.90 -9.79 -8.18
N ASP A 93 -14.51 -9.38 -9.41
CA ASP A 93 -15.45 -9.13 -10.54
C ASP A 93 -15.48 -10.31 -11.54
N PHE A 94 -15.15 -11.53 -11.14
CA PHE A 94 -15.18 -12.67 -12.05
C PHE A 94 -16.61 -13.09 -12.41
N VAL A 95 -16.89 -13.11 -13.69
CA VAL A 95 -18.14 -13.61 -14.26
C VAL A 95 -17.91 -15.01 -14.84
N THR A 96 -17.52 -15.96 -13.99
CA THR A 96 -17.35 -17.36 -14.41
C THR A 96 -18.23 -18.26 -13.53
N ASN A 97 -18.91 -19.22 -14.18
CA ASN A 97 -19.72 -20.24 -13.50
C ASN A 97 -18.93 -21.52 -13.18
N ASN A 98 -17.62 -21.49 -13.41
CA ASN A 98 -16.74 -22.64 -13.21
C ASN A 98 -15.70 -22.32 -12.15
N PHE A 99 -15.65 -23.14 -11.10
CA PHE A 99 -14.71 -22.96 -9.99
C PHE A 99 -13.24 -22.95 -10.46
N TRP A 100 -12.85 -23.90 -11.29
CA TRP A 100 -11.47 -24.01 -11.77
C TRP A 100 -11.05 -22.84 -12.67
N ALA A 101 -11.98 -22.34 -13.46
CA ALA A 101 -11.74 -21.12 -14.25
C ALA A 101 -11.55 -19.91 -13.36
N THR A 102 -12.36 -19.77 -12.32
CA THR A 102 -12.23 -18.69 -11.33
C THR A 102 -10.91 -18.76 -10.59
N GLU A 103 -10.50 -19.95 -10.16
CA GLU A 103 -9.22 -20.18 -9.50
C GLU A 103 -8.04 -19.82 -10.42
N ALA A 104 -8.07 -20.28 -11.68
CA ALA A 104 -7.05 -19.95 -12.67
C ALA A 104 -6.93 -18.44 -12.90
N CYS A 105 -8.06 -17.73 -13.07
CA CYS A 105 -8.08 -16.28 -13.19
C CYS A 105 -7.51 -15.59 -11.94
N GLY A 106 -7.87 -16.05 -10.74
CA GLY A 106 -7.31 -15.56 -9.49
C GLY A 106 -5.79 -15.69 -9.44
N ASN A 107 -5.27 -16.85 -9.82
CA ASN A 107 -3.82 -17.11 -9.87
C ASN A 107 -3.11 -16.20 -10.87
N PHE A 108 -3.68 -15.95 -12.05
CA PHE A 108 -3.12 -15.00 -13.03
C PHE A 108 -3.10 -13.56 -12.48
N ILE A 109 -4.15 -13.15 -11.77
CA ILE A 109 -4.19 -11.82 -11.14
C ILE A 109 -3.12 -11.70 -10.05
N VAL A 110 -2.98 -12.70 -9.18
CA VAL A 110 -1.94 -12.69 -8.14
C VAL A 110 -0.55 -12.63 -8.76
N MET A 111 -0.31 -13.37 -9.84
CA MET A 111 0.94 -13.30 -10.60
C MET A 111 1.20 -11.91 -11.16
N ALA A 112 0.21 -11.31 -11.84
CA ALA A 112 0.31 -9.96 -12.37
C ALA A 112 0.57 -8.91 -11.27
N TYR A 113 -0.11 -9.06 -10.13
CA TYR A 113 0.12 -8.21 -8.97
C TYR A 113 1.56 -8.33 -8.44
N ASN A 114 2.10 -9.54 -8.37
CA ASN A 114 3.47 -9.78 -7.92
C ASN A 114 4.49 -9.16 -8.89
N PHE A 115 4.30 -9.28 -10.20
CA PHE A 115 5.13 -8.61 -11.20
C PHE A 115 5.08 -7.09 -11.06
N MET A 116 3.91 -6.52 -10.88
CA MET A 116 3.77 -5.07 -10.68
C MET A 116 4.36 -4.61 -9.34
N SER A 117 4.30 -5.45 -8.33
CA SER A 117 4.91 -5.17 -7.02
C SER A 117 6.44 -5.17 -7.13
N LEU A 118 7.01 -6.14 -7.85
CA LEU A 118 8.44 -6.21 -8.15
C LEU A 118 8.90 -5.01 -8.98
N PHE A 119 8.18 -4.69 -10.04
CA PHE A 119 8.44 -3.52 -10.89
C PHE A 119 8.45 -2.22 -10.06
N ARG A 120 7.46 -2.05 -9.18
CA ARG A 120 7.37 -0.91 -8.27
C ARG A 120 8.57 -0.84 -7.34
N HIS A 121 8.95 -1.95 -6.76
CA HIS A 121 10.06 -2.02 -5.80
C HIS A 121 11.43 -1.79 -6.47
N ALA A 122 11.65 -2.40 -7.63
CA ALA A 122 12.93 -2.35 -8.32
C ALA A 122 13.18 -1.02 -9.05
N LEU A 123 12.16 -0.47 -9.70
CA LEU A 123 12.35 0.65 -10.63
C LEU A 123 11.78 1.98 -10.14
N ILE A 124 10.70 1.95 -9.33
CA ILE A 124 10.06 3.16 -8.83
C ILE A 124 10.58 3.48 -7.44
N ASN A 125 11.70 4.21 -7.40
CA ASN A 125 12.24 4.69 -6.13
C ASN A 125 11.43 5.91 -5.67
N SER A 126 10.41 5.69 -4.85
CA SER A 126 9.56 6.75 -4.29
C SER A 126 9.40 6.52 -2.80
N ASN A 127 9.59 7.58 -2.00
CA ASN A 127 9.30 7.58 -0.57
C ASN A 127 7.82 7.33 -0.25
N LYS A 128 6.94 7.45 -1.26
CA LYS A 128 5.51 7.16 -1.16
C LYS A 128 5.15 6.02 -2.09
N LYS A 129 4.48 4.99 -1.54
CA LYS A 129 3.94 3.89 -2.34
C LYS A 129 2.94 4.44 -3.37
N LYS A 130 3.24 4.28 -4.64
CA LYS A 130 2.31 4.62 -5.73
C LYS A 130 1.37 3.44 -5.99
N PHE A 131 0.08 3.73 -6.08
CA PHE A 131 -0.93 2.74 -6.49
C PHE A 131 -0.73 2.34 -7.95
N LEU A 132 -1.15 1.14 -8.30
CA LEU A 132 -1.01 0.63 -9.66
C LEU A 132 -1.71 1.52 -10.70
N LYS A 133 -2.91 1.99 -10.39
CA LYS A 133 -3.63 2.96 -11.23
C LYS A 133 -2.78 4.18 -11.59
N THR A 134 -2.05 4.72 -10.64
CA THR A 134 -1.15 5.86 -10.87
C THR A 134 0.02 5.47 -11.76
N ILE A 135 0.65 4.31 -11.51
CA ILE A 135 1.76 3.80 -12.32
C ILE A 135 1.31 3.54 -13.75
N ARG A 136 0.14 2.91 -13.93
CA ARG A 136 -0.43 2.66 -15.25
C ARG A 136 -0.66 3.95 -16.01
N TYR A 137 -1.23 4.96 -15.38
CA TYR A 137 -1.46 6.25 -16.00
C TYR A 137 -0.15 7.00 -16.31
N GLU A 138 0.79 7.02 -15.37
CA GLU A 138 2.04 7.77 -15.52
C GLU A 138 3.05 7.10 -16.46
N LEU A 139 3.06 5.77 -16.57
CA LEU A 139 4.12 5.05 -17.29
C LEU A 139 3.59 4.27 -18.50
N ILE A 140 2.48 3.55 -18.36
CA ILE A 140 2.01 2.58 -19.36
C ILE A 140 1.07 3.25 -20.37
N SER A 141 0.08 4.02 -19.89
CA SER A 141 -0.92 4.69 -20.73
C SER A 141 -0.35 5.96 -21.37
N THR A 142 0.73 5.80 -22.13
CA THR A 142 1.35 6.91 -22.86
C THR A 142 0.98 6.84 -24.32
N PRO A 143 0.43 7.90 -24.92
CA PRO A 143 0.19 7.94 -26.34
C PRO A 143 1.50 7.75 -27.12
N ALA A 144 1.47 6.88 -28.11
CA ALA A 144 2.66 6.56 -28.89
C ALA A 144 2.30 6.29 -30.35
N TYR A 145 3.26 6.50 -31.26
CA TYR A 145 3.13 6.01 -32.62
C TYR A 145 4.41 5.29 -33.05
N LEU A 146 4.27 4.32 -33.92
CA LEU A 146 5.36 3.53 -34.45
C LEU A 146 5.78 4.10 -35.81
N GLY A 147 6.99 4.63 -35.88
CA GLY A 147 7.62 5.03 -37.15
C GLY A 147 8.49 3.90 -37.69
N LYS A 148 8.60 3.81 -39.02
CA LYS A 148 9.47 2.87 -39.71
C LYS A 148 10.53 3.66 -40.49
N THR A 149 11.80 3.41 -40.21
CA THR A 149 12.91 3.82 -41.05
C THR A 149 13.47 2.58 -41.74
N LYS A 150 14.26 2.70 -42.84
CA LYS A 150 14.64 1.56 -43.70
C LYS A 150 14.95 0.24 -42.96
N ASP A 151 15.63 0.29 -41.80
CA ASP A 151 16.08 -0.91 -41.08
C ASP A 151 15.66 -0.94 -39.61
N LYS A 152 14.89 0.06 -39.13
CA LYS A 152 14.54 0.17 -37.72
C LYS A 152 13.09 0.60 -37.50
N HIS A 153 12.48 0.01 -36.49
CA HIS A 153 11.22 0.49 -35.96
C HIS A 153 11.53 1.44 -34.79
N ILE A 154 10.95 2.62 -34.82
CA ILE A 154 11.13 3.65 -33.80
C ILE A 154 9.78 3.92 -33.14
N LEU A 155 9.73 3.74 -31.83
CA LEU A 155 8.56 4.07 -31.04
C LEU A 155 8.69 5.50 -30.51
N TYR A 156 7.81 6.38 -30.99
CA TYR A 156 7.73 7.77 -30.54
C TYR A 156 6.70 7.89 -29.42
N LEU A 157 7.14 8.32 -28.21
CA LEU A 157 6.28 8.48 -27.05
C LEU A 157 5.94 9.96 -26.85
N ALA A 158 4.64 10.27 -26.78
CA ALA A 158 4.17 11.61 -26.47
C ALA A 158 4.20 11.83 -24.95
N ARG A 159 5.20 12.56 -24.45
CA ARG A 159 5.31 12.89 -23.04
C ARG A 159 5.52 14.37 -22.80
N SER A 160 4.84 14.90 -21.76
CA SER A 160 5.07 16.25 -21.29
C SER A 160 6.50 16.41 -20.75
N LEU A 161 7.07 17.60 -20.84
CA LEU A 161 8.40 17.89 -20.31
C LEU A 161 8.52 17.55 -18.83
N LYS A 162 7.45 17.76 -18.06
CA LYS A 162 7.41 17.48 -16.62
C LYS A 162 7.56 16.00 -16.28
N THR A 163 6.99 15.10 -17.08
CA THR A 163 7.01 13.64 -16.84
C THR A 163 8.14 12.94 -17.57
N ARG A 164 8.80 13.62 -18.53
CA ARG A 164 9.86 13.05 -19.35
C ARG A 164 11.06 12.61 -18.52
N GLN A 165 11.51 13.46 -17.60
CA GLN A 165 12.69 13.15 -16.77
C GLN A 165 12.46 11.91 -15.88
N SER A 166 11.29 11.82 -15.24
CA SER A 166 10.92 10.64 -14.43
C SER A 166 10.89 9.36 -15.25
N PHE A 167 10.39 9.44 -16.49
CA PHE A 167 10.36 8.29 -17.40
C PHE A 167 11.77 7.85 -17.79
N LEU A 168 12.64 8.79 -18.17
CA LEU A 168 14.02 8.49 -18.55
C LEU A 168 14.79 7.85 -17.38
N THR A 169 14.62 8.35 -16.17
CA THR A 169 15.24 7.76 -14.98
C THR A 169 14.80 6.30 -14.78
N ILE A 170 13.52 5.97 -14.98
CA ILE A 170 13.02 4.59 -14.87
C ILE A 170 13.56 3.74 -16.03
N TRP A 171 13.63 4.31 -17.24
CA TRP A 171 14.14 3.64 -18.42
C TRP A 171 15.62 3.26 -18.28
N GLU A 172 16.47 4.16 -17.76
CA GLU A 172 17.88 3.84 -17.49
C GLU A 172 18.00 2.73 -16.44
N LYS A 173 17.26 2.81 -15.33
CA LYS A 173 17.24 1.73 -14.34
C LYS A 173 16.78 0.39 -14.91
N LEU A 174 15.86 0.40 -15.87
CA LEU A 174 15.39 -0.81 -16.51
C LEU A 174 16.46 -1.46 -17.38
N LYS A 175 17.29 -0.67 -18.04
CA LYS A 175 18.43 -1.18 -18.85
C LYS A 175 19.47 -1.88 -17.98
N ASP A 176 19.72 -1.34 -16.79
CA ASP A 176 20.72 -1.85 -15.84
C ASP A 176 20.13 -2.94 -14.93
N PHE A 177 18.82 -3.22 -15.05
CA PHE A 177 18.16 -4.22 -14.22
C PHE A 177 18.52 -5.62 -14.67
N SER A 178 19.15 -6.39 -13.77
CA SER A 178 19.39 -7.83 -13.91
C SER A 178 18.61 -8.59 -12.86
N LEU A 179 18.09 -9.76 -13.23
CA LEU A 179 17.48 -10.65 -12.26
C LEU A 179 18.58 -11.26 -11.37
N PRO A 180 18.30 -11.48 -10.06
CA PRO A 180 19.29 -12.02 -9.12
C PRO A 180 19.79 -13.43 -9.48
N TYR A 181 19.19 -14.08 -10.49
CA TYR A 181 19.59 -15.40 -10.99
C TYR A 181 20.43 -15.35 -12.27
N ASP A 182 20.69 -14.17 -12.84
CA ASP A 182 21.52 -14.02 -14.05
C ASP A 182 23.03 -14.02 -13.77
N THR A 183 23.46 -14.39 -12.57
CA THR A 183 24.88 -14.45 -12.19
C THR A 183 25.64 -15.67 -12.74
N GLU A 184 25.04 -16.49 -13.59
CA GLU A 184 25.72 -17.63 -14.26
C GLU A 184 26.08 -17.33 -15.73
N LYS A 185 26.61 -16.14 -16.01
CA LYS A 185 27.32 -15.88 -17.28
C LYS A 185 28.64 -15.19 -16.99
N SER A 186 29.56 -15.95 -16.46
CA SER A 186 31.00 -15.67 -16.56
C SER A 186 31.73 -16.91 -17.08
#